data_d3807bfa1ce2f309d0b79865946b829b
#
_entry.id   d3807bfa1ce2f309d0b79865946b829b
#
_cell.length_a   1.000
_cell.length_b   1.000
_cell.length_c   1.000
_cell.angle_alpha   90.00
_cell.angle_beta   90.00
_cell.angle_gamma   90.00
#
_symmetry.space_group_name_H-M   'P 1'
#
loop_
_entity.id
_entity.type
_entity.pdbx_description
1 polymer ?
#
loop_
_entity_poly.entity_id
_entity_poly.type
_entity_poly.pdbx_seq_one_letter_code
_entity_poly.pdbx_strand_id
1 'polypeptide(L)'
;MTSTRYEGDTWDLASSVGVTATMVAAARAMATRADRPLINDPYAEPLVRAVGVDLLTRLATGEVNPNDLNDVHDGATGSAGAMSRMADNMAVRTKFFDEFFLAATKAGIKQVVILASGLDSRAYRLTWPSSTVVYEVDQPQVIGFKSRTLAELGAAPTAERRVVAVDLRDDWPAALRAAGFDPAQPTAWSAEGLLGYLPPEAQDRLLDTITELSAPGSRFATESAPNPEPGHEDKMKERMQTISERWRAHGFDLDMAGLVYFGDRNEAAPYLGDRGWALDGISIRDLFEANGLAPLTDDDMRMGDLLYVSGTLGKGRTDGDSWGPASSVGATATMVAASRAVASQGPDALLDDPLADPLVRAVGLEPFVRIIDGELDFEDDPLFDRKARAEQMAVRTRFFDDFFTGAAKDGIRQAVILASGLDTRAYRLRWPAGTVVYEIDQPQVIAFKTNTLADLGADPTAERRAVAIDLREDWPAALREAGFDVTQPTAWSAEGLLPYLPPEAQDRLFDNITALSAPGSRLATEHVPDPNAFSGDRLQRISERWQRFGFDLNAADLFYRGERSVVVDYLTGQGWQVTPHPARELYARNGFEFPEDEMAAAFGDMSYVAATLK
;
A
#
# COMPACT_ATOMS: atom_id res chain seq x y z
N MET A 1 -3.05 31.90 -15.49
CA MET A 1 -3.97 32.02 -16.66
C MET A 1 -4.78 30.75 -16.69
N THR A 2 -6.09 30.86 -16.51
CA THR A 2 -7.02 29.73 -16.50
C THR A 2 -7.00 29.03 -17.86
N SER A 3 -6.78 27.72 -17.86
CA SER A 3 -6.86 26.86 -19.06
C SER A 3 -8.18 27.08 -19.78
N THR A 4 -8.14 27.42 -21.06
CA THR A 4 -9.30 27.62 -21.91
C THR A 4 -9.79 26.31 -22.53
N ARG A 5 -9.99 25.26 -21.72
CA ARG A 5 -10.77 24.11 -22.14
C ARG A 5 -12.26 24.48 -22.01
N TYR A 6 -12.96 24.44 -23.13
CA TYR A 6 -14.39 24.76 -23.21
C TYR A 6 -15.24 23.55 -22.82
N GLU A 7 -16.41 23.80 -22.22
CA GLU A 7 -17.46 22.80 -21.97
C GLU A 7 -17.97 22.08 -23.25
N GLY A 8 -17.46 22.45 -24.43
CA GLY A 8 -17.85 21.93 -25.74
C GLY A 8 -16.79 21.15 -26.49
N ASP A 9 -15.69 20.68 -25.84
CA ASP A 9 -14.66 19.87 -26.50
C ASP A 9 -15.25 18.55 -27.03
N THR A 10 -15.18 18.36 -28.34
CA THR A 10 -15.59 17.11 -28.99
C THR A 10 -14.47 16.09 -28.88
N TRP A 11 -14.78 14.93 -28.30
CA TRP A 11 -13.85 13.81 -28.14
C TRP A 11 -13.83 12.94 -29.41
N ASP A 12 -13.61 13.56 -30.56
CA ASP A 12 -13.47 12.85 -31.82
C ASP A 12 -12.14 12.10 -31.86
N LEU A 13 -12.15 10.82 -32.23
CA LEU A 13 -10.96 9.95 -32.31
C LEU A 13 -9.92 10.43 -33.34
N ALA A 14 -10.30 11.31 -34.26
CA ALA A 14 -9.40 11.90 -35.25
C ALA A 14 -8.86 13.27 -34.82
N SER A 15 -9.36 13.86 -33.74
CA SER A 15 -9.00 15.21 -33.31
C SER A 15 -9.08 15.36 -31.79
N SER A 16 -8.49 16.44 -31.25
CA SER A 16 -8.54 16.77 -29.82
C SER A 16 -8.08 15.60 -28.89
N VAL A 17 -8.71 15.43 -27.73
CA VAL A 17 -8.34 14.38 -26.76
C VAL A 17 -8.58 12.98 -27.32
N GLY A 18 -9.59 12.77 -28.15
CA GLY A 18 -9.91 11.46 -28.74
C GLY A 18 -8.76 10.89 -29.57
N VAL A 19 -7.96 11.73 -30.22
CA VAL A 19 -6.82 11.27 -31.02
C VAL A 19 -5.71 10.64 -30.17
N THR A 20 -5.62 10.96 -28.88
CA THR A 20 -4.65 10.31 -27.98
C THR A 20 -4.95 8.82 -27.83
N ALA A 21 -6.22 8.39 -27.81
CA ALA A 21 -6.60 6.98 -27.85
C ALA A 21 -6.11 6.29 -29.14
N THR A 22 -6.16 7.00 -30.28
CA THR A 22 -5.66 6.50 -31.56
C THR A 22 -4.13 6.40 -31.56
N MET A 23 -3.42 7.36 -30.95
CA MET A 23 -1.95 7.30 -30.79
C MET A 23 -1.54 6.09 -29.93
N VAL A 24 -2.24 5.87 -28.81
CA VAL A 24 -2.00 4.72 -27.94
C VAL A 24 -2.24 3.41 -28.70
N ALA A 25 -3.30 3.31 -29.49
CA ALA A 25 -3.57 2.14 -30.33
C ALA A 25 -2.50 1.95 -31.41
N ALA A 26 -2.02 3.03 -32.06
CA ALA A 26 -0.95 2.95 -33.04
C ALA A 26 0.36 2.43 -32.42
N ALA A 27 0.70 2.90 -31.21
CA ALA A 27 1.87 2.43 -30.49
C ALA A 27 1.74 0.94 -30.05
N ARG A 28 0.53 0.48 -29.65
CA ARG A 28 0.29 -0.96 -29.42
C ARG A 28 0.43 -1.80 -30.68
N ALA A 29 -0.02 -1.30 -31.82
CA ALA A 29 0.18 -1.97 -33.10
C ALA A 29 1.67 -2.11 -33.45
N MET A 30 2.46 -1.05 -33.21
CA MET A 30 3.92 -1.09 -33.38
C MET A 30 4.55 -2.11 -32.44
N ALA A 31 4.20 -2.10 -31.15
CA ALA A 31 4.71 -3.01 -30.13
C ALA A 31 4.35 -4.49 -30.44
N THR A 32 3.17 -4.74 -31.03
CA THR A 32 2.74 -6.07 -31.44
C THR A 32 3.58 -6.61 -32.62
N ARG A 33 4.14 -5.72 -33.46
CA ARG A 33 4.96 -6.09 -34.62
C ARG A 33 6.46 -6.12 -34.32
N ALA A 34 6.88 -5.84 -33.11
CA ALA A 34 8.29 -5.93 -32.74
C ALA A 34 8.84 -7.36 -32.96
N ASP A 35 10.15 -7.51 -33.19
CA ASP A 35 10.80 -8.81 -33.39
C ASP A 35 10.60 -9.75 -32.18
N ARG A 36 10.51 -9.19 -30.98
CA ARG A 36 10.21 -9.90 -29.72
C ARG A 36 9.09 -9.16 -28.98
N PRO A 37 7.84 -9.34 -29.41
CA PRO A 37 6.73 -8.59 -28.88
C PRO A 37 6.45 -8.99 -27.42
N LEU A 38 6.36 -8.00 -26.52
CA LEU A 38 5.92 -8.20 -25.12
C LEU A 38 4.40 -8.33 -25.02
N ILE A 39 3.68 -7.83 -26.03
CA ILE A 39 2.21 -7.82 -26.10
C ILE A 39 1.75 -8.31 -27.47
N ASN A 40 0.49 -8.78 -27.52
CA ASN A 40 -0.17 -9.11 -28.78
C ASN A 40 -1.56 -8.46 -28.81
N ASP A 41 -1.70 -7.43 -29.64
CA ASP A 41 -2.98 -6.74 -29.87
C ASP A 41 -3.35 -6.76 -31.36
N PRO A 42 -4.02 -7.82 -31.84
CA PRO A 42 -4.36 -7.95 -33.25
C PRO A 42 -5.41 -6.95 -33.73
N TYR A 43 -6.07 -6.25 -32.82
CA TYR A 43 -7.12 -5.28 -33.12
C TYR A 43 -6.60 -3.83 -33.20
N ALA A 44 -5.41 -3.56 -32.68
CA ALA A 44 -4.85 -2.19 -32.59
C ALA A 44 -4.69 -1.56 -33.99
N GLU A 45 -4.00 -2.23 -34.91
CA GLU A 45 -3.82 -1.72 -36.28
C GLU A 45 -5.15 -1.54 -37.04
N PRO A 46 -6.07 -2.51 -37.08
CA PRO A 46 -7.36 -2.33 -37.73
C PRO A 46 -8.19 -1.16 -37.18
N LEU A 47 -8.18 -0.96 -35.85
CA LEU A 47 -8.87 0.17 -35.21
C LEU A 47 -8.27 1.51 -35.65
N VAL A 48 -6.94 1.63 -35.64
CA VAL A 48 -6.24 2.86 -36.09
C VAL A 48 -6.55 3.15 -37.55
N ARG A 49 -6.49 2.13 -38.41
CA ARG A 49 -6.82 2.24 -39.84
C ARG A 49 -8.24 2.72 -40.07
N ALA A 50 -9.19 2.24 -39.26
CA ALA A 50 -10.59 2.63 -39.35
C ALA A 50 -10.84 4.09 -38.90
N VAL A 51 -10.02 4.64 -37.98
CA VAL A 51 -10.10 6.07 -37.61
C VAL A 51 -9.63 6.95 -38.80
N GLY A 52 -8.63 6.49 -39.56
CA GLY A 52 -8.22 7.14 -40.82
C GLY A 52 -7.25 8.33 -40.68
N VAL A 53 -6.56 8.45 -39.52
CA VAL A 53 -5.47 9.45 -39.38
C VAL A 53 -4.23 8.90 -40.10
N ASP A 54 -3.86 9.52 -41.23
CA ASP A 54 -2.82 9.01 -42.16
C ASP A 54 -1.51 8.66 -41.46
N LEU A 55 -0.92 9.60 -40.72
CA LEU A 55 0.35 9.38 -40.04
C LEU A 55 0.29 8.23 -39.07
N LEU A 56 -0.77 8.17 -38.24
CA LEU A 56 -0.95 7.11 -37.25
C LEU A 56 -1.19 5.75 -37.92
N THR A 57 -1.90 5.72 -39.03
CA THR A 57 -2.10 4.51 -39.84
C THR A 57 -0.76 4.00 -40.40
N ARG A 58 0.05 4.86 -40.96
CA ARG A 58 1.37 4.51 -41.52
C ARG A 58 2.36 4.04 -40.45
N LEU A 59 2.31 4.63 -39.26
CA LEU A 59 3.05 4.12 -38.08
C LEU A 59 2.53 2.75 -37.67
N ALA A 60 1.22 2.58 -37.52
CA ALA A 60 0.57 1.33 -37.13
C ALA A 60 0.85 0.21 -38.14
N THR A 61 0.94 0.48 -39.44
CA THR A 61 1.26 -0.50 -40.49
C THR A 61 2.76 -0.76 -40.68
N GLY A 62 3.64 0.12 -40.17
CA GLY A 62 5.10 0.09 -40.38
C GLY A 62 5.54 0.62 -41.72
N GLU A 63 4.68 1.34 -42.45
CA GLU A 63 5.05 2.06 -43.66
C GLU A 63 5.98 3.24 -43.35
N VAL A 64 5.92 3.76 -42.12
CA VAL A 64 6.82 4.78 -41.60
C VAL A 64 7.53 4.22 -40.39
N ASN A 65 8.86 4.29 -40.36
CA ASN A 65 9.63 4.00 -39.17
C ASN A 65 9.62 5.24 -38.26
N PRO A 66 9.32 5.09 -36.95
CA PRO A 66 9.39 6.22 -36.01
C PRO A 66 10.71 6.98 -36.04
N ASN A 67 11.81 6.30 -36.36
CA ASN A 67 13.14 6.92 -36.48
C ASN A 67 13.26 7.87 -37.68
N ASP A 68 12.45 7.67 -38.73
CA ASP A 68 12.45 8.52 -39.90
C ASP A 68 11.72 9.87 -39.69
N LEU A 69 10.98 9.97 -38.58
CA LEU A 69 10.31 11.21 -38.14
C LEU A 69 11.24 12.13 -37.33
N ASN A 70 12.47 11.70 -37.09
CA ASN A 70 13.51 12.49 -36.44
C ASN A 70 14.27 13.28 -37.53
N ASP A 71 13.98 14.57 -37.68
CA ASP A 71 14.71 15.43 -38.62
C ASP A 71 16.21 15.48 -38.31
N VAL A 72 17.02 15.28 -39.36
CA VAL A 72 18.49 15.16 -39.36
C VAL A 72 19.20 16.50 -39.03
N HIS A 73 18.49 17.56 -38.64
CA HIS A 73 19.04 18.91 -38.62
C HIS A 73 19.42 19.51 -37.27
N ASP A 74 19.30 18.75 -36.15
CA ASP A 74 19.82 19.27 -34.90
C ASP A 74 20.88 18.33 -34.33
N GLY A 75 22.14 18.81 -34.29
CA GLY A 75 23.31 18.08 -33.79
C GLY A 75 23.28 17.78 -32.28
N ALA A 76 22.10 17.70 -31.67
CA ALA A 76 21.86 17.25 -30.33
C ALA A 76 21.54 15.74 -30.34
N THR A 77 22.45 14.95 -29.87
CA THR A 77 22.48 13.48 -29.79
C THR A 77 21.39 12.85 -28.90
N GLY A 78 20.21 13.47 -28.75
CA GLY A 78 19.20 13.02 -27.77
C GLY A 78 17.81 12.74 -28.33
N SER A 79 17.44 13.15 -29.55
CA SER A 79 16.04 13.04 -30.00
C SER A 79 15.71 11.79 -30.82
N ALA A 80 16.70 11.05 -31.29
CA ALA A 80 16.53 9.80 -32.04
C ALA A 80 15.93 8.67 -31.14
N GLY A 81 16.10 8.74 -29.81
CA GLY A 81 15.64 7.74 -28.87
C GLY A 81 14.14 7.77 -28.55
N ALA A 82 13.53 8.95 -28.41
CA ALA A 82 12.18 9.09 -27.86
C ALA A 82 11.08 8.43 -28.72
N MET A 83 11.16 8.55 -30.04
CA MET A 83 10.18 7.95 -30.94
C MET A 83 10.41 6.44 -31.13
N SER A 84 11.67 5.97 -31.11
CA SER A 84 11.99 4.55 -31.17
C SER A 84 11.53 3.83 -29.88
N ARG A 85 11.53 4.53 -28.75
CA ARG A 85 11.07 4.01 -27.45
C ARG A 85 9.56 4.03 -27.27
N MET A 86 8.80 4.67 -28.17
CA MET A 86 7.34 4.76 -28.06
C MET A 86 6.68 3.38 -28.06
N ALA A 87 7.16 2.46 -28.89
CA ALA A 87 6.66 1.09 -28.93
C ALA A 87 6.99 0.32 -27.64
N ASP A 88 8.23 0.45 -27.14
CA ASP A 88 8.68 -0.20 -25.91
C ASP A 88 7.91 0.33 -24.70
N ASN A 89 7.75 1.65 -24.59
CA ASN A 89 6.94 2.28 -23.54
C ASN A 89 5.50 1.74 -23.54
N MET A 90 4.90 1.65 -24.73
CA MET A 90 3.53 1.13 -24.85
C MET A 90 3.45 -0.38 -24.57
N ALA A 91 4.50 -1.12 -24.91
CA ALA A 91 4.57 -2.54 -24.62
C ALA A 91 4.58 -2.82 -23.11
N VAL A 92 5.46 -2.16 -22.34
CA VAL A 92 5.54 -2.35 -20.89
C VAL A 92 4.29 -1.85 -20.19
N ARG A 93 3.75 -0.69 -20.61
CA ARG A 93 2.50 -0.15 -20.11
C ARG A 93 1.35 -1.13 -20.32
N THR A 94 1.13 -1.57 -21.56
CA THR A 94 0.03 -2.48 -21.89
C THR A 94 0.15 -3.79 -21.14
N LYS A 95 1.37 -4.35 -21.05
CA LYS A 95 1.65 -5.57 -20.30
C LYS A 95 1.33 -5.41 -18.81
N PHE A 96 1.72 -4.29 -18.18
CA PHE A 96 1.41 -4.00 -16.78
C PHE A 96 -0.11 -4.08 -16.51
N PHE A 97 -0.92 -3.39 -17.31
CA PHE A 97 -2.38 -3.42 -17.14
C PHE A 97 -3.00 -4.77 -17.52
N ASP A 98 -2.45 -5.48 -18.50
CA ASP A 98 -2.90 -6.84 -18.86
C ASP A 98 -2.67 -7.80 -17.70
N GLU A 99 -1.47 -7.80 -17.12
CA GLU A 99 -1.10 -8.63 -15.98
C GLU A 99 -1.92 -8.28 -14.73
N PHE A 100 -2.17 -6.99 -14.49
CA PHE A 100 -3.05 -6.52 -13.43
C PHE A 100 -4.44 -7.16 -13.52
N PHE A 101 -5.09 -7.09 -14.67
CA PHE A 101 -6.43 -7.65 -14.85
C PHE A 101 -6.44 -9.18 -14.76
N LEU A 102 -5.46 -9.84 -15.37
CA LEU A 102 -5.35 -11.29 -15.31
C LEU A 102 -5.09 -11.78 -13.87
N ALA A 103 -4.25 -11.09 -13.12
CA ALA A 103 -4.02 -11.39 -11.71
C ALA A 103 -5.26 -11.14 -10.84
N ALA A 104 -6.01 -10.06 -11.10
CA ALA A 104 -7.24 -9.74 -10.40
C ALA A 104 -8.31 -10.81 -10.62
N THR A 105 -8.53 -11.21 -11.87
CA THR A 105 -9.55 -12.23 -12.21
C THR A 105 -9.15 -13.64 -11.79
N LYS A 106 -7.85 -13.97 -11.82
CA LYS A 106 -7.32 -15.20 -11.25
C LYS A 106 -7.54 -15.28 -9.73
N ALA A 107 -7.49 -14.13 -9.04
CA ALA A 107 -7.81 -14.02 -7.62
C ALA A 107 -9.33 -14.07 -7.31
N GLY A 108 -10.19 -14.25 -8.32
CA GLY A 108 -11.63 -14.44 -8.16
C GLY A 108 -12.48 -13.17 -8.40
N ILE A 109 -11.90 -12.04 -8.78
CA ILE A 109 -12.66 -10.84 -9.15
C ILE A 109 -13.38 -11.11 -10.48
N LYS A 110 -14.68 -10.84 -10.50
CA LYS A 110 -15.54 -11.11 -11.66
C LYS A 110 -15.96 -9.87 -12.44
N GLN A 111 -15.85 -8.71 -11.82
CA GLN A 111 -16.18 -7.42 -12.42
C GLN A 111 -14.90 -6.66 -12.75
N VAL A 112 -14.79 -6.19 -13.98
CA VAL A 112 -13.69 -5.37 -14.49
C VAL A 112 -14.29 -4.09 -15.06
N VAL A 113 -13.72 -2.94 -14.69
CA VAL A 113 -14.15 -1.64 -15.25
C VAL A 113 -12.95 -0.92 -15.84
N ILE A 114 -13.02 -0.60 -17.10
CA ILE A 114 -12.04 0.18 -17.85
C ILE A 114 -12.61 1.57 -18.07
N LEU A 115 -12.09 2.55 -17.34
CA LEU A 115 -12.50 3.96 -17.44
C LEU A 115 -11.78 4.64 -18.60
N ALA A 116 -12.48 5.49 -19.36
CA ALA A 116 -11.99 6.11 -20.59
C ALA A 116 -11.37 5.06 -21.53
N SER A 117 -12.14 4.03 -21.85
CA SER A 117 -11.66 2.82 -22.52
C SER A 117 -11.13 3.03 -23.94
N GLY A 118 -11.35 4.18 -24.56
CA GLY A 118 -10.82 4.54 -25.87
C GLY A 118 -10.90 3.40 -26.90
N LEU A 119 -9.74 3.09 -27.48
CA LEU A 119 -9.58 1.97 -28.40
C LEU A 119 -9.01 0.72 -27.69
N ASP A 120 -9.27 0.54 -26.41
CA ASP A 120 -8.91 -0.67 -25.67
C ASP A 120 -9.55 -1.93 -26.28
N SER A 121 -8.76 -2.98 -26.40
CA SER A 121 -9.17 -4.26 -27.01
C SER A 121 -9.13 -5.45 -26.03
N ARG A 122 -8.88 -5.21 -24.73
CA ARG A 122 -8.70 -6.28 -23.72
C ARG A 122 -9.90 -7.20 -23.62
N ALA A 123 -11.11 -6.65 -23.73
CA ALA A 123 -12.34 -7.48 -23.74
C ALA A 123 -12.41 -8.50 -24.90
N TYR A 124 -11.57 -8.32 -25.93
CA TYR A 124 -11.53 -9.17 -27.13
C TYR A 124 -10.27 -10.02 -27.23
N ARG A 125 -9.16 -9.62 -26.60
CA ARG A 125 -7.85 -10.27 -26.80
C ARG A 125 -7.32 -11.01 -25.58
N LEU A 126 -7.72 -10.64 -24.35
CA LEU A 126 -7.26 -11.35 -23.17
C LEU A 126 -8.09 -12.62 -22.94
N THR A 127 -7.47 -13.62 -22.31
CA THR A 127 -8.16 -14.85 -21.92
C THR A 127 -8.78 -14.67 -20.53
N TRP A 128 -10.04 -14.28 -20.52
CA TRP A 128 -10.80 -14.07 -19.30
C TRP A 128 -11.42 -15.37 -18.76
N PRO A 129 -11.53 -15.55 -17.43
CA PRO A 129 -12.41 -16.58 -16.86
C PRO A 129 -13.86 -16.40 -17.35
N SER A 130 -14.58 -17.49 -17.57
CA SER A 130 -15.92 -17.50 -18.18
C SER A 130 -16.99 -16.68 -17.43
N SER A 131 -16.76 -16.35 -16.16
CA SER A 131 -17.66 -15.54 -15.33
C SER A 131 -17.29 -14.05 -15.27
N THR A 132 -16.31 -13.62 -16.07
CA THR A 132 -15.83 -12.22 -16.04
C THR A 132 -16.74 -11.33 -16.88
N VAL A 133 -17.15 -10.21 -16.26
CA VAL A 133 -17.87 -9.12 -16.93
C VAL A 133 -16.94 -7.93 -17.06
N VAL A 134 -16.73 -7.45 -18.27
CA VAL A 134 -15.89 -6.27 -18.57
C VAL A 134 -16.79 -5.10 -18.94
N TYR A 135 -16.81 -4.09 -18.10
CA TYR A 135 -17.49 -2.82 -18.35
C TYR A 135 -16.51 -1.84 -18.98
N GLU A 136 -16.82 -1.37 -20.17
CA GLU A 136 -16.08 -0.31 -20.85
C GLU A 136 -16.85 0.99 -20.76
N VAL A 137 -16.27 1.96 -20.04
CA VAL A 137 -16.85 3.30 -19.85
C VAL A 137 -16.15 4.29 -20.76
N ASP A 138 -16.88 4.90 -21.66
CA ASP A 138 -16.38 5.98 -22.52
C ASP A 138 -17.54 6.73 -23.17
N GLN A 139 -17.24 7.81 -23.87
CA GLN A 139 -18.23 8.60 -24.57
C GLN A 139 -18.98 7.80 -25.64
N PRO A 140 -20.27 8.11 -25.90
CA PRO A 140 -21.12 7.35 -26.82
C PRO A 140 -20.52 7.18 -28.22
N GLN A 141 -19.86 8.21 -28.75
CA GLN A 141 -19.25 8.16 -30.08
C GLN A 141 -18.04 7.23 -30.12
N VAL A 142 -17.19 7.22 -29.08
CA VAL A 142 -16.02 6.35 -28.97
C VAL A 142 -16.44 4.89 -28.87
N ILE A 143 -17.37 4.59 -27.94
CA ILE A 143 -17.94 3.26 -27.76
C ILE A 143 -18.63 2.77 -29.05
N GLY A 144 -19.42 3.63 -29.68
CA GLY A 144 -20.11 3.30 -30.91
C GLY A 144 -19.15 3.01 -32.08
N PHE A 145 -18.11 3.81 -32.24
CA PHE A 145 -17.08 3.58 -33.24
C PHE A 145 -16.37 2.24 -33.01
N LYS A 146 -15.80 2.04 -31.81
CA LYS A 146 -15.08 0.80 -31.45
C LYS A 146 -15.93 -0.46 -31.67
N SER A 147 -17.18 -0.43 -31.20
CA SER A 147 -18.07 -1.58 -31.29
C SER A 147 -18.42 -1.93 -32.75
N ARG A 148 -18.70 -0.94 -33.60
CA ARG A 148 -18.96 -1.17 -35.05
C ARG A 148 -17.74 -1.73 -35.75
N THR A 149 -16.57 -1.10 -35.56
CA THR A 149 -15.33 -1.51 -36.23
C THR A 149 -14.95 -2.93 -35.86
N LEU A 150 -15.01 -3.31 -34.57
CA LEU A 150 -14.69 -4.68 -34.14
C LEU A 150 -15.73 -5.71 -34.66
N ALA A 151 -17.01 -5.32 -34.73
CA ALA A 151 -18.03 -6.19 -35.34
C ALA A 151 -17.81 -6.39 -36.84
N GLU A 152 -17.42 -5.35 -37.59
CA GLU A 152 -17.07 -5.42 -39.02
C GLU A 152 -15.86 -6.32 -39.26
N LEU A 153 -14.91 -6.38 -38.31
CA LEU A 153 -13.77 -7.28 -38.31
C LEU A 153 -14.13 -8.73 -37.94
N GLY A 154 -15.38 -9.00 -37.58
CA GLY A 154 -15.82 -10.31 -37.10
C GLY A 154 -15.27 -10.69 -35.73
N ALA A 155 -14.79 -9.72 -34.96
CA ALA A 155 -14.26 -9.93 -33.62
C ALA A 155 -15.37 -10.24 -32.62
N ALA A 156 -15.20 -11.27 -31.80
CA ALA A 156 -16.07 -11.60 -30.71
C ALA A 156 -15.37 -11.36 -29.37
N PRO A 157 -16.04 -10.75 -28.36
CA PRO A 157 -15.47 -10.61 -27.03
C PRO A 157 -15.15 -11.98 -26.40
N THR A 158 -14.05 -12.02 -25.65
CA THR A 158 -13.62 -13.18 -24.88
C THR A 158 -14.15 -13.20 -23.44
N ALA A 159 -14.83 -12.10 -23.04
CA ALA A 159 -15.58 -11.95 -21.80
C ALA A 159 -17.01 -11.48 -22.07
N GLU A 160 -17.88 -11.47 -21.06
CA GLU A 160 -19.14 -10.73 -21.14
C GLU A 160 -18.82 -9.21 -21.16
N ARG A 161 -18.87 -8.62 -22.34
CA ARG A 161 -18.59 -7.18 -22.51
C ARG A 161 -19.87 -6.37 -22.35
N ARG A 162 -19.83 -5.37 -21.45
CA ARG A 162 -20.90 -4.38 -21.24
C ARG A 162 -20.38 -2.98 -21.53
N VAL A 163 -21.03 -2.28 -22.42
CA VAL A 163 -20.68 -0.91 -22.77
C VAL A 163 -21.46 0.08 -21.94
N VAL A 164 -20.77 1.06 -21.39
CA VAL A 164 -21.34 2.16 -20.61
C VAL A 164 -21.01 3.45 -21.36
N ALA A 165 -21.92 3.83 -22.27
CA ALA A 165 -21.76 4.95 -23.17
C ALA A 165 -22.12 6.27 -22.46
N VAL A 166 -21.19 6.85 -21.71
CA VAL A 166 -21.38 8.05 -20.88
C VAL A 166 -20.08 8.83 -20.77
N ASP A 167 -20.18 10.15 -20.68
CA ASP A 167 -19.03 11.01 -20.34
C ASP A 167 -18.72 10.91 -18.85
N LEU A 168 -17.43 10.82 -18.47
CA LEU A 168 -17.05 10.79 -17.06
C LEU A 168 -17.33 12.10 -16.29
N ARG A 169 -17.73 13.15 -16.99
CA ARG A 169 -18.25 14.40 -16.39
C ARG A 169 -19.72 14.31 -15.98
N ASP A 170 -20.47 13.36 -16.55
CA ASP A 170 -21.86 13.09 -16.26
C ASP A 170 -22.02 12.06 -15.11
N ASP A 171 -23.25 11.61 -14.85
CA ASP A 171 -23.53 10.59 -13.84
C ASP A 171 -23.19 9.17 -14.34
N TRP A 172 -21.88 8.93 -14.56
CA TRP A 172 -21.37 7.63 -14.98
C TRP A 172 -21.58 6.52 -13.92
N PRO A 173 -21.59 6.80 -12.58
CA PRO A 173 -21.96 5.81 -11.58
C PRO A 173 -23.35 5.24 -11.77
N ALA A 174 -24.35 6.09 -12.06
CA ALA A 174 -25.70 5.62 -12.34
C ALA A 174 -25.77 4.81 -13.65
N ALA A 175 -25.08 5.26 -14.71
CA ALA A 175 -25.00 4.54 -15.98
C ALA A 175 -24.33 3.17 -15.82
N LEU A 176 -23.27 3.08 -15.03
CA LEU A 176 -22.56 1.83 -14.72
C LEU A 176 -23.46 0.83 -13.97
N ARG A 177 -24.19 1.31 -12.94
CA ARG A 177 -25.18 0.49 -12.23
C ARG A 177 -26.32 0.02 -13.16
N ALA A 178 -26.80 0.90 -14.05
CA ALA A 178 -27.83 0.55 -15.03
C ALA A 178 -27.36 -0.55 -16.02
N ALA A 179 -26.05 -0.63 -16.29
CA ALA A 179 -25.43 -1.70 -17.05
C ALA A 179 -25.28 -3.01 -16.25
N GLY A 180 -25.71 -3.05 -14.99
CA GLY A 180 -25.70 -4.23 -14.12
C GLY A 180 -24.45 -4.38 -13.28
N PHE A 181 -23.71 -3.31 -13.04
CA PHE A 181 -22.62 -3.27 -12.08
C PHE A 181 -23.13 -3.38 -10.64
N ASP A 182 -22.50 -4.20 -9.85
CA ASP A 182 -22.85 -4.42 -8.45
C ASP A 182 -21.71 -3.89 -7.53
N PRO A 183 -21.89 -2.75 -6.85
CA PRO A 183 -20.87 -2.18 -5.99
C PRO A 183 -20.59 -3.02 -4.73
N ALA A 184 -21.42 -4.03 -4.43
CA ALA A 184 -21.18 -4.96 -3.33
C ALA A 184 -20.18 -6.09 -3.67
N GLN A 185 -19.75 -6.19 -4.94
CA GLN A 185 -18.78 -7.19 -5.37
C GLN A 185 -17.42 -6.55 -5.65
N PRO A 186 -16.31 -7.24 -5.29
CA PRO A 186 -14.97 -6.77 -5.64
C PRO A 186 -14.82 -6.54 -7.14
N THR A 187 -14.19 -5.44 -7.51
CA THR A 187 -14.04 -4.98 -8.89
C THR A 187 -12.58 -4.65 -9.20
N ALA A 188 -12.11 -4.98 -10.38
CA ALA A 188 -10.82 -4.53 -10.90
C ALA A 188 -11.03 -3.29 -11.79
N TRP A 189 -10.50 -2.16 -11.34
CA TRP A 189 -10.62 -0.86 -12.00
C TRP A 189 -9.33 -0.46 -12.71
N SER A 190 -9.42 0.16 -13.86
CA SER A 190 -8.29 0.90 -14.44
C SER A 190 -8.68 2.32 -14.84
N ALA A 191 -7.75 3.25 -14.59
CA ALA A 191 -7.76 4.61 -15.10
C ALA A 191 -6.47 4.83 -15.91
N GLU A 192 -6.35 4.14 -17.05
CA GLU A 192 -5.16 4.14 -17.89
C GLU A 192 -5.16 5.36 -18.81
N GLY A 193 -4.09 6.20 -18.74
CA GLY A 193 -3.95 7.41 -19.53
C GLY A 193 -5.05 8.45 -19.29
N LEU A 194 -5.58 8.52 -18.06
CA LEU A 194 -6.73 9.37 -17.75
C LEU A 194 -6.39 10.54 -16.84
N LEU A 195 -5.67 10.30 -15.75
CA LEU A 195 -5.52 11.28 -14.67
C LEU A 195 -4.88 12.60 -15.14
N GLY A 196 -3.89 12.56 -16.03
CA GLY A 196 -3.24 13.75 -16.59
C GLY A 196 -4.18 14.65 -17.41
N TYR A 197 -5.29 14.12 -17.90
CA TYR A 197 -6.29 14.85 -18.67
C TYR A 197 -7.42 15.45 -17.82
N LEU A 198 -7.37 15.25 -16.51
CA LEU A 198 -8.36 15.77 -15.56
C LEU A 198 -7.79 16.98 -14.79
N PRO A 199 -8.62 18.00 -14.53
CA PRO A 199 -8.29 18.99 -13.49
C PRO A 199 -8.04 18.29 -12.15
N PRO A 200 -7.17 18.84 -11.25
CA PRO A 200 -6.88 18.21 -9.96
C PRO A 200 -8.11 17.81 -9.16
N GLU A 201 -9.11 18.69 -9.06
CA GLU A 201 -10.35 18.42 -8.32
C GLU A 201 -11.24 17.36 -9.02
N ALA A 202 -11.13 17.20 -10.33
CA ALA A 202 -11.86 16.18 -11.05
C ALA A 202 -11.19 14.81 -10.90
N GLN A 203 -9.84 14.78 -10.82
CA GLN A 203 -9.10 13.58 -10.45
C GLN A 203 -9.51 13.09 -9.07
N ASP A 204 -9.51 13.97 -8.07
CA ASP A 204 -9.87 13.61 -6.69
C ASP A 204 -11.29 13.05 -6.62
N ARG A 205 -12.26 13.74 -7.25
CA ARG A 205 -13.64 13.23 -7.34
C ARG A 205 -13.76 11.88 -8.04
N LEU A 206 -12.96 11.64 -9.08
CA LEU A 206 -12.94 10.34 -9.76
C LEU A 206 -12.45 9.24 -8.82
N LEU A 207 -11.34 9.48 -8.13
CA LEU A 207 -10.75 8.54 -7.18
C LEU A 207 -11.66 8.28 -5.97
N ASP A 208 -12.35 9.31 -5.47
CA ASP A 208 -13.37 9.17 -4.42
C ASP A 208 -14.53 8.30 -4.90
N THR A 209 -15.05 8.57 -6.10
CA THR A 209 -16.16 7.80 -6.69
C THR A 209 -15.78 6.34 -6.92
N ILE A 210 -14.56 6.06 -7.42
CA ILE A 210 -14.05 4.68 -7.55
C ILE A 210 -14.05 3.99 -6.19
N THR A 211 -13.57 4.69 -5.16
CA THR A 211 -13.54 4.16 -3.78
C THR A 211 -14.94 3.85 -3.26
N GLU A 212 -15.91 4.76 -3.43
CA GLU A 212 -17.30 4.58 -3.02
C GLU A 212 -18.01 3.42 -3.75
N LEU A 213 -17.61 3.15 -5.00
CA LEU A 213 -18.18 2.06 -5.81
C LEU A 213 -17.45 0.72 -5.61
N SER A 214 -16.44 0.69 -4.77
CA SER A 214 -15.59 -0.49 -4.59
C SER A 214 -15.93 -1.25 -3.33
N ALA A 215 -16.28 -2.51 -3.47
CA ALA A 215 -16.30 -3.44 -2.34
C ALA A 215 -14.87 -3.78 -1.90
N PRO A 216 -14.68 -4.14 -0.63
CA PRO A 216 -13.41 -4.64 -0.11
C PRO A 216 -12.85 -5.79 -0.97
N GLY A 217 -11.55 -5.75 -1.22
CA GLY A 217 -10.89 -6.68 -2.14
C GLY A 217 -10.94 -6.24 -3.60
N SER A 218 -11.58 -5.09 -3.91
CA SER A 218 -11.46 -4.45 -5.22
C SER A 218 -10.01 -4.06 -5.48
N ARG A 219 -9.62 -4.08 -6.76
CA ARG A 219 -8.29 -3.67 -7.19
C ARG A 219 -8.37 -2.45 -8.10
N PHE A 220 -7.35 -1.61 -8.06
CA PHE A 220 -7.25 -0.42 -8.91
C PHE A 220 -5.85 -0.33 -9.52
N ALA A 221 -5.76 0.09 -10.77
CA ALA A 221 -4.50 0.40 -11.42
C ALA A 221 -4.60 1.70 -12.22
N THR A 222 -3.53 2.48 -12.16
CA THR A 222 -3.36 3.72 -12.93
C THR A 222 -1.90 4.02 -13.16
N GLU A 223 -1.60 5.01 -13.99
CA GLU A 223 -0.31 5.66 -13.99
C GLU A 223 -0.43 7.04 -13.33
N SER A 224 0.62 7.44 -12.62
CA SER A 224 0.74 8.73 -11.94
C SER A 224 2.09 9.34 -12.26
N ALA A 225 2.10 10.58 -12.70
CA ALA A 225 3.31 11.36 -12.78
C ALA A 225 3.51 12.08 -11.44
N PRO A 226 4.73 12.06 -10.85
CA PRO A 226 5.02 12.87 -9.67
C PRO A 226 4.84 14.36 -9.98
N ASN A 227 4.49 15.13 -8.97
CA ASN A 227 4.40 16.57 -9.11
C ASN A 227 5.75 17.13 -9.54
N PRO A 228 5.80 17.98 -10.58
CA PRO A 228 7.06 18.56 -11.04
C PRO A 228 7.65 19.46 -9.95
N GLU A 229 8.98 19.43 -9.80
CA GLU A 229 9.67 20.38 -8.94
C GLU A 229 9.34 21.84 -9.36
N PRO A 230 9.33 22.80 -8.42
CA PRO A 230 9.04 24.20 -8.74
C PRO A 230 9.89 24.71 -9.90
N GLY A 231 9.25 25.23 -10.94
CA GLY A 231 9.90 25.75 -12.17
C GLY A 231 10.14 24.73 -13.29
N HIS A 232 9.79 23.46 -13.11
CA HIS A 232 9.87 22.44 -14.16
C HIS A 232 8.62 22.39 -15.07
N GLU A 233 7.49 22.91 -14.63
CA GLU A 233 6.26 22.95 -15.44
C GLU A 233 6.45 23.69 -16.78
N ASP A 234 7.10 24.84 -16.76
CA ASP A 234 7.32 25.63 -17.99
C ASP A 234 8.20 24.87 -18.98
N LYS A 235 9.23 24.17 -18.48
CA LYS A 235 10.08 23.32 -19.32
C LYS A 235 9.31 22.13 -19.89
N MET A 236 8.39 21.56 -19.15
CA MET A 236 7.54 20.45 -19.62
C MET A 236 6.57 20.94 -20.70
N LYS A 237 5.95 22.12 -20.51
CA LYS A 237 5.09 22.77 -21.51
C LYS A 237 5.86 23.07 -22.80
N GLU A 238 7.07 23.67 -22.71
CA GLU A 238 7.93 23.94 -23.87
C GLU A 238 8.27 22.66 -24.64
N ARG A 239 8.57 21.56 -23.93
CA ARG A 239 8.86 20.26 -24.56
C ARG A 239 7.64 19.69 -25.28
N MET A 240 6.46 19.72 -24.66
CA MET A 240 5.22 19.28 -25.30
C MET A 240 4.88 20.14 -26.53
N GLN A 241 5.14 21.44 -26.46
CA GLN A 241 5.01 22.33 -27.64
C GLN A 241 5.96 21.94 -28.75
N THR A 242 7.22 21.67 -28.43
CA THR A 242 8.21 21.20 -29.42
C THR A 242 7.78 19.88 -30.08
N ILE A 243 7.22 18.95 -29.30
CA ILE A 243 6.66 17.69 -29.82
C ILE A 243 5.49 17.99 -30.75
N SER A 244 4.57 18.87 -30.35
CA SER A 244 3.41 19.27 -31.16
C SER A 244 3.83 19.92 -32.48
N GLU A 245 4.86 20.79 -32.50
CA GLU A 245 5.39 21.42 -33.71
C GLU A 245 5.99 20.39 -34.67
N ARG A 246 6.74 19.42 -34.17
CA ARG A 246 7.30 18.32 -34.99
C ARG A 246 6.18 17.47 -35.62
N TRP A 247 5.15 17.12 -34.87
CA TRP A 247 4.04 16.34 -35.39
C TRP A 247 3.25 17.12 -36.44
N ARG A 248 3.11 18.45 -36.25
CA ARG A 248 2.48 19.34 -37.22
C ARG A 248 3.26 19.38 -38.53
N ALA A 249 4.62 19.35 -38.50
CA ALA A 249 5.45 19.28 -39.70
C ALA A 249 5.21 18.01 -40.52
N HIS A 250 4.74 16.92 -39.87
CA HIS A 250 4.36 15.67 -40.55
C HIS A 250 2.85 15.57 -40.81
N GLY A 251 2.13 16.69 -40.79
CA GLY A 251 0.69 16.73 -41.11
C GLY A 251 -0.25 16.34 -39.98
N PHE A 252 0.26 16.24 -38.73
CA PHE A 252 -0.53 15.90 -37.57
C PHE A 252 -0.59 17.07 -36.58
N ASP A 253 -1.68 17.83 -36.66
CA ASP A 253 -1.87 19.05 -35.86
C ASP A 253 -2.53 18.74 -34.54
N LEU A 254 -1.73 18.53 -33.50
CA LEU A 254 -2.19 18.27 -32.11
C LEU A 254 -1.41 19.14 -31.13
N ASP A 255 -2.12 19.90 -30.31
CA ASP A 255 -1.53 20.65 -29.19
C ASP A 255 -1.47 19.77 -27.93
N MET A 256 -0.37 19.01 -27.78
CA MET A 256 -0.16 18.12 -26.63
C MET A 256 -0.16 18.87 -25.30
N ALA A 257 0.41 20.08 -25.26
CA ALA A 257 0.49 20.88 -24.04
C ALA A 257 -0.90 21.39 -23.59
N GLY A 258 -1.78 21.65 -24.56
CA GLY A 258 -3.16 22.05 -24.29
C GLY A 258 -4.06 20.92 -23.80
N LEU A 259 -3.65 19.65 -23.98
CA LEU A 259 -4.45 18.49 -23.57
C LEU A 259 -4.28 18.12 -22.09
N VAL A 260 -3.11 18.37 -21.51
CA VAL A 260 -2.75 17.95 -20.17
C VAL A 260 -2.95 19.10 -19.18
N TYR A 261 -3.49 18.81 -18.01
CA TYR A 261 -3.56 19.77 -16.92
C TYR A 261 -2.28 19.73 -16.12
N PHE A 262 -1.63 20.91 -16.02
CA PHE A 262 -0.49 21.16 -15.15
C PHE A 262 -0.96 21.80 -13.83
N GLY A 263 -0.14 21.78 -12.82
CA GLY A 263 -0.39 22.36 -11.51
C GLY A 263 -0.35 21.32 -10.40
N ASP A 264 -0.34 21.80 -9.16
CA ASP A 264 -0.32 20.97 -7.98
C ASP A 264 -1.57 20.07 -7.94
N ARG A 265 -1.34 18.79 -7.77
CA ARG A 265 -2.39 17.77 -7.63
C ARG A 265 -2.03 16.77 -6.55
N ASN A 266 -3.02 16.12 -5.97
CA ASN A 266 -2.77 14.99 -5.11
C ASN A 266 -2.17 13.84 -5.93
N GLU A 267 -1.06 13.27 -5.46
CA GLU A 267 -0.54 12.05 -6.04
C GLU A 267 -1.50 10.89 -5.76
N ALA A 268 -1.78 10.08 -6.78
CA ALA A 268 -2.83 9.07 -6.69
C ALA A 268 -2.60 8.04 -5.57
N ALA A 269 -1.34 7.61 -5.35
CA ALA A 269 -1.04 6.58 -4.36
C ALA A 269 -1.25 7.07 -2.92
N PRO A 270 -0.68 8.20 -2.45
CA PRO A 270 -0.99 8.73 -1.12
C PRO A 270 -2.47 9.05 -0.94
N TYR A 271 -3.09 9.69 -1.95
CA TYR A 271 -4.50 10.09 -1.89
C TYR A 271 -5.46 8.90 -1.69
N LEU A 272 -5.22 7.81 -2.39
CA LEU A 272 -5.99 6.57 -2.25
C LEU A 272 -5.58 5.80 -0.98
N GLY A 273 -4.32 5.90 -0.56
CA GLY A 273 -3.85 5.32 0.71
C GLY A 273 -4.66 5.81 1.89
N ASP A 274 -4.92 7.12 1.97
CA ASP A 274 -5.78 7.74 3.00
C ASP A 274 -7.23 7.25 2.95
N ARG A 275 -7.64 6.61 1.84
CA ARG A 275 -8.98 6.05 1.60
C ARG A 275 -9.05 4.54 1.72
N GLY A 276 -8.00 3.93 2.27
CA GLY A 276 -7.96 2.50 2.58
C GLY A 276 -7.47 1.60 1.43
N TRP A 277 -6.85 2.17 0.39
CA TRP A 277 -6.18 1.40 -0.64
C TRP A 277 -4.73 1.12 -0.24
N ALA A 278 -4.31 -0.13 -0.34
CA ALA A 278 -2.90 -0.53 -0.30
C ALA A 278 -2.38 -0.55 -1.72
N LEU A 279 -1.48 0.36 -2.06
CA LEU A 279 -1.01 0.60 -3.42
C LEU A 279 0.50 0.46 -3.50
N ASP A 280 0.96 -0.27 -4.51
CA ASP A 280 2.36 -0.38 -4.90
C ASP A 280 2.61 0.39 -6.18
N GLY A 281 3.76 1.04 -6.26
CA GLY A 281 4.20 1.76 -7.44
C GLY A 281 5.47 1.14 -8.01
N ILE A 282 5.51 0.97 -9.33
CA ILE A 282 6.72 0.58 -10.06
C ILE A 282 7.06 1.67 -11.07
N SER A 283 8.33 2.09 -11.10
CA SER A 283 8.77 3.10 -12.06
C SER A 283 8.81 2.53 -13.49
N ILE A 284 8.69 3.40 -14.48
CA ILE A 284 8.85 2.98 -15.86
C ILE A 284 10.24 2.38 -16.13
N ARG A 285 11.29 2.84 -15.43
CA ARG A 285 12.66 2.30 -15.51
C ARG A 285 12.70 0.84 -15.06
N ASP A 286 12.10 0.57 -13.91
CA ASP A 286 12.02 -0.79 -13.34
C ASP A 286 11.18 -1.72 -14.24
N LEU A 287 10.11 -1.20 -14.85
CA LEU A 287 9.32 -1.97 -15.83
C LEU A 287 10.14 -2.33 -17.07
N PHE A 288 11.00 -1.44 -17.56
CA PHE A 288 11.90 -1.74 -18.68
C PHE A 288 12.89 -2.83 -18.29
N GLU A 289 13.54 -2.72 -17.14
CA GLU A 289 14.48 -3.71 -16.62
C GLU A 289 13.80 -5.08 -16.42
N ALA A 290 12.66 -5.10 -15.75
CA ALA A 290 11.88 -6.33 -15.48
C ALA A 290 11.44 -7.05 -16.77
N ASN A 291 11.32 -6.32 -17.89
CA ASN A 291 10.95 -6.88 -19.19
C ASN A 291 12.15 -7.11 -20.13
N GLY A 292 13.40 -6.93 -19.64
CA GLY A 292 14.61 -7.16 -20.40
C GLY A 292 14.81 -6.19 -21.56
N LEU A 293 14.20 -5.00 -21.49
CA LEU A 293 14.39 -3.92 -22.45
C LEU A 293 15.64 -3.12 -22.10
N ALA A 294 16.21 -2.43 -23.09
CA ALA A 294 17.35 -1.57 -22.88
C ALA A 294 16.99 -0.43 -21.90
N PRO A 295 17.86 -0.12 -20.92
CA PRO A 295 17.59 0.89 -19.91
C PRO A 295 17.21 2.25 -20.52
N LEU A 296 16.30 2.96 -19.86
CA LEU A 296 15.95 4.34 -20.23
C LEU A 296 17.07 5.29 -19.82
N THR A 297 17.43 6.20 -20.73
CA THR A 297 18.38 7.28 -20.46
C THR A 297 17.67 8.48 -19.84
N ASP A 298 18.41 9.42 -19.24
CA ASP A 298 17.81 10.66 -18.74
C ASP A 298 17.18 11.50 -19.86
N ASP A 299 17.65 11.35 -21.10
CA ASP A 299 17.02 11.95 -22.27
C ASP A 299 15.67 11.30 -22.63
N ASP A 300 15.52 9.98 -22.42
CA ASP A 300 14.26 9.27 -22.57
C ASP A 300 13.25 9.68 -21.49
N MET A 301 13.76 10.04 -20.29
CA MET A 301 12.96 10.39 -19.10
C MET A 301 12.54 11.88 -19.05
N ARG A 302 12.67 12.62 -20.13
CA ARG A 302 12.37 14.06 -20.18
C ARG A 302 10.91 14.42 -19.86
N MET A 303 10.02 13.45 -19.83
CA MET A 303 8.61 13.60 -19.43
C MET A 303 8.37 13.34 -17.93
N GLY A 304 9.43 13.06 -17.15
CA GLY A 304 9.37 12.71 -15.73
C GLY A 304 9.34 11.19 -15.46
N ASP A 305 9.58 10.81 -14.22
CA ASP A 305 9.49 9.42 -13.77
C ASP A 305 8.02 9.03 -13.62
N LEU A 306 7.46 8.35 -14.62
CA LEU A 306 6.11 7.86 -14.57
C LEU A 306 6.06 6.62 -13.64
N LEU A 307 5.16 6.66 -12.67
CA LEU A 307 4.86 5.53 -11.79
C LEU A 307 3.62 4.80 -12.28
N TYR A 308 3.72 3.49 -12.42
CA TYR A 308 2.59 2.60 -12.60
C TYR A 308 2.16 2.11 -11.23
N VAL A 309 0.97 2.48 -10.82
CA VAL A 309 0.44 2.25 -9.49
C VAL A 309 -0.66 1.21 -9.58
N SER A 310 -0.58 0.16 -8.75
CA SER A 310 -1.67 -0.79 -8.60
C SER A 310 -1.82 -1.22 -7.14
N GLY A 311 -3.03 -1.60 -6.76
CA GLY A 311 -3.25 -2.05 -5.40
C GLY A 311 -4.65 -2.55 -5.15
N THR A 312 -4.92 -2.84 -3.90
CA THR A 312 -6.17 -3.43 -3.45
C THR A 312 -6.83 -2.54 -2.43
N LEU A 313 -8.13 -2.29 -2.60
CA LEU A 313 -8.92 -1.72 -1.52
C LEU A 313 -8.96 -2.75 -0.40
N GLY A 314 -8.33 -2.42 0.71
CA GLY A 314 -8.51 -3.16 1.94
C GLY A 314 -10.01 -3.33 2.15
N LYS A 315 -10.44 -4.34 2.85
CA LYS A 315 -11.84 -4.38 3.31
C LYS A 315 -12.05 -3.07 4.00
N GLY A 316 -12.82 -2.18 3.40
CA GLY A 316 -13.00 -0.81 3.86
C GLY A 316 -13.14 -0.81 5.35
N ARG A 317 -12.54 0.16 6.05
CA ARG A 317 -12.60 0.32 7.51
C ARG A 317 -14.06 0.47 7.98
N THR A 318 -14.85 -0.53 7.67
CA THR A 318 -16.15 -0.79 8.24
C THR A 318 -15.94 -1.95 9.19
N ASP A 319 -16.17 -1.76 10.46
CA ASP A 319 -16.55 -2.67 11.54
C ASP A 319 -16.31 -4.19 11.29
N GLY A 320 -15.17 -4.61 10.78
CA GLY A 320 -14.94 -6.00 10.45
C GLY A 320 -13.64 -6.32 9.72
N ASP A 321 -12.63 -5.44 9.76
CA ASP A 321 -11.28 -5.83 9.37
C ASP A 321 -10.87 -7.04 10.21
N SER A 322 -10.83 -8.21 9.56
CA SER A 322 -10.35 -9.42 10.22
C SER A 322 -8.85 -9.31 10.45
N TRP A 323 -8.46 -8.59 11.47
CA TRP A 323 -7.12 -8.60 12.03
C TRP A 323 -6.88 -9.95 12.71
N GLY A 324 -7.07 -11.02 11.94
CA GLY A 324 -6.71 -12.34 12.45
C GLY A 324 -5.20 -12.40 12.69
N PRO A 325 -4.73 -13.26 13.59
CA PRO A 325 -3.29 -13.41 13.87
C PRO A 325 -2.44 -13.73 12.64
N ALA A 326 -3.05 -14.18 11.56
CA ALA A 326 -2.41 -14.45 10.27
C ALA A 326 -2.51 -13.29 9.27
N SER A 327 -3.18 -12.18 9.60
CA SER A 327 -3.23 -10.97 8.77
C SER A 327 -1.97 -10.11 8.95
N SER A 328 -1.81 -9.05 8.14
CA SER A 328 -0.60 -8.22 8.11
C SER A 328 -0.13 -7.73 9.50
N VAL A 329 -1.00 -7.11 10.29
CA VAL A 329 -0.63 -6.66 11.66
C VAL A 329 -0.63 -7.83 12.65
N GLY A 330 -1.53 -8.81 12.50
CA GLY A 330 -1.49 -10.04 13.29
C GLY A 330 -0.23 -10.86 13.05
N ALA A 331 0.33 -10.84 11.84
CA ALA A 331 1.60 -11.47 11.54
C ALA A 331 2.78 -10.82 12.30
N THR A 332 2.74 -9.49 12.54
CA THR A 332 3.77 -8.84 13.38
C THR A 332 3.67 -9.25 14.85
N ALA A 333 2.46 -9.38 15.40
CA ALA A 333 2.24 -9.94 16.74
C ALA A 333 2.72 -11.40 16.82
N THR A 334 2.50 -12.18 15.75
CA THR A 334 2.98 -13.57 15.65
C THR A 334 4.50 -13.64 15.56
N MET A 335 5.14 -12.72 14.83
CA MET A 335 6.62 -12.60 14.78
C MET A 335 7.21 -12.30 16.16
N VAL A 336 6.60 -11.38 16.92
CA VAL A 336 7.02 -11.06 18.30
C VAL A 336 6.85 -12.30 19.20
N ALA A 337 5.74 -13.03 19.08
CA ALA A 337 5.53 -14.26 19.84
C ALA A 337 6.52 -15.36 19.43
N ALA A 338 6.83 -15.53 18.15
CA ALA A 338 7.83 -16.49 17.68
C ALA A 338 9.22 -16.17 18.24
N SER A 339 9.61 -14.88 18.28
CA SER A 339 10.88 -14.46 18.88
C SER A 339 10.92 -14.74 20.40
N ARG A 340 9.79 -14.57 21.14
CA ARG A 340 9.71 -14.97 22.54
C ARG A 340 9.79 -16.49 22.71
N ALA A 341 9.14 -17.25 21.81
CA ALA A 341 9.24 -18.72 21.82
C ALA A 341 10.69 -19.17 21.64
N VAL A 342 11.41 -18.61 20.67
CA VAL A 342 12.84 -18.91 20.47
C VAL A 342 13.67 -18.54 21.71
N ALA A 343 13.45 -17.37 22.30
CA ALA A 343 14.16 -16.91 23.50
C ALA A 343 13.83 -17.77 24.75
N SER A 344 12.75 -18.54 24.71
CA SER A 344 12.31 -19.42 25.82
C SER A 344 12.74 -20.88 25.65
N GLN A 345 13.52 -21.21 24.62
CA GLN A 345 13.94 -22.59 24.34
C GLN A 345 15.30 -22.95 24.93
N GLY A 346 15.46 -24.24 25.24
CA GLY A 346 16.73 -24.85 25.63
C GLY A 346 17.14 -24.59 27.08
N PRO A 347 18.31 -25.15 27.50
CA PRO A 347 18.80 -25.03 28.87
C PRO A 347 19.30 -23.63 29.23
N ASP A 348 19.66 -22.83 28.22
CA ASP A 348 20.12 -21.46 28.37
C ASP A 348 19.05 -20.44 27.96
N ALA A 349 17.76 -20.79 28.20
CA ALA A 349 16.64 -19.94 27.85
C ALA A 349 16.74 -18.54 28.46
N LEU A 350 16.56 -17.52 27.63
CA LEU A 350 16.64 -16.12 28.04
C LEU A 350 15.34 -15.62 28.67
N LEU A 351 14.21 -16.28 28.36
CA LEU A 351 12.86 -15.97 28.84
C LEU A 351 12.19 -17.25 29.34
N ASP A 352 11.08 -17.06 30.08
CA ASP A 352 10.15 -18.12 30.48
C ASP A 352 8.75 -17.76 29.98
N ASP A 353 8.47 -18.10 28.70
CA ASP A 353 7.16 -17.95 28.08
C ASP A 353 6.74 -19.27 27.40
N PRO A 354 6.23 -20.23 28.19
CA PRO A 354 5.85 -21.54 27.67
C PRO A 354 4.62 -21.50 26.75
N LEU A 355 3.90 -20.37 26.69
CA LEU A 355 2.68 -20.23 25.89
C LEU A 355 2.96 -19.60 24.51
N ALA A 356 4.13 -19.00 24.30
CA ALA A 356 4.45 -18.33 23.04
C ALA A 356 4.51 -19.31 21.86
N ASP A 357 5.22 -20.44 21.99
CA ASP A 357 5.32 -21.48 20.95
C ASP A 357 3.95 -22.08 20.58
N PRO A 358 3.12 -22.58 21.52
CA PRO A 358 1.79 -23.08 21.17
C PRO A 358 0.88 -22.06 20.48
N LEU A 359 0.94 -20.80 20.90
CA LEU A 359 0.16 -19.73 20.26
C LEU A 359 0.59 -19.51 18.80
N VAL A 360 1.89 -19.47 18.52
CA VAL A 360 2.40 -19.31 17.14
C VAL A 360 2.00 -20.49 16.27
N ARG A 361 2.11 -21.72 16.77
CA ARG A 361 1.70 -22.92 16.04
C ARG A 361 0.19 -22.92 15.75
N ALA A 362 -0.62 -22.43 16.68
CA ALA A 362 -2.06 -22.30 16.48
C ALA A 362 -2.43 -21.25 15.41
N VAL A 363 -1.62 -20.19 15.23
CA VAL A 363 -1.78 -19.23 14.12
C VAL A 363 -1.55 -19.92 12.77
N GLY A 364 -0.59 -20.85 12.70
CA GLY A 364 -0.33 -21.68 11.51
C GLY A 364 0.44 -20.97 10.39
N LEU A 365 1.15 -19.88 10.69
CA LEU A 365 2.05 -19.24 9.71
C LEU A 365 3.38 -20.03 9.65
N GLU A 366 3.49 -20.86 8.62
CA GLU A 366 4.61 -21.80 8.40
C GLU A 366 6.01 -21.20 8.58
N PRO A 367 6.35 -20.00 8.07
CA PRO A 367 7.67 -19.43 8.25
C PRO A 367 8.04 -19.22 9.73
N PHE A 368 7.09 -18.79 10.57
CA PHE A 368 7.36 -18.58 12.00
C PHE A 368 7.51 -19.90 12.76
N VAL A 369 6.76 -20.93 12.37
CA VAL A 369 6.90 -22.27 12.94
C VAL A 369 8.31 -22.81 12.63
N ARG A 370 8.78 -22.69 11.40
CA ARG A 370 10.12 -23.12 10.97
C ARG A 370 11.24 -22.35 11.66
N ILE A 371 11.03 -21.05 11.97
CA ILE A 371 11.98 -20.28 12.79
C ILE A 371 12.06 -20.86 14.23
N ILE A 372 10.90 -21.18 14.83
CA ILE A 372 10.86 -21.79 16.16
C ILE A 372 11.56 -23.15 16.15
N ASP A 373 11.33 -23.97 15.14
CA ASP A 373 11.91 -25.30 14.99
C ASP A 373 13.40 -25.29 14.65
N GLY A 374 13.98 -24.10 14.31
CA GLY A 374 15.37 -23.94 13.92
C GLY A 374 15.66 -24.43 12.51
N GLU A 375 14.63 -24.63 11.69
CA GLU A 375 14.75 -25.01 10.27
C GLU A 375 15.06 -23.82 9.37
N LEU A 376 14.73 -22.61 9.82
CA LEU A 376 15.10 -21.35 9.21
C LEU A 376 16.00 -20.60 10.19
N ASP A 377 17.30 -20.57 9.88
CA ASP A 377 18.29 -19.73 10.54
C ASP A 377 18.98 -18.88 9.49
N PHE A 378 19.19 -17.63 9.80
CA PHE A 378 19.67 -16.61 8.87
C PHE A 378 20.96 -15.99 9.40
N GLU A 379 21.94 -16.83 9.74
CA GLU A 379 23.22 -16.40 10.31
C GLU A 379 23.91 -15.27 9.51
N ASP A 380 23.61 -15.16 8.20
CA ASP A 380 24.14 -14.12 7.32
C ASP A 380 23.28 -12.84 7.28
N ASP A 381 22.11 -12.80 7.93
CA ASP A 381 21.24 -11.62 7.96
C ASP A 381 20.96 -11.16 9.40
N PRO A 382 21.58 -10.06 9.85
CA PRO A 382 21.47 -9.56 11.23
C PRO A 382 20.02 -9.29 11.68
N LEU A 383 19.11 -9.02 10.74
CA LEU A 383 17.68 -8.84 11.01
C LEU A 383 16.98 -10.13 11.43
N PHE A 384 17.51 -11.27 11.02
CA PHE A 384 16.88 -12.58 11.20
C PHE A 384 17.79 -13.56 11.95
N ASP A 385 19.02 -13.13 12.32
CA ASP A 385 19.87 -13.93 13.19
C ASP A 385 19.10 -14.34 14.45
N ARG A 386 19.00 -15.64 14.66
CA ARG A 386 18.16 -16.25 15.69
C ARG A 386 18.60 -15.83 17.09
N LYS A 387 19.92 -15.75 17.32
CA LYS A 387 20.48 -15.37 18.62
C LYS A 387 20.28 -13.89 18.89
N ALA A 388 20.61 -13.02 17.94
CA ALA A 388 20.42 -11.58 18.07
C ALA A 388 18.95 -11.23 18.32
N ARG A 389 18.03 -11.90 17.63
CA ARG A 389 16.59 -11.77 17.82
C ARG A 389 16.13 -12.23 19.21
N ALA A 390 16.64 -13.37 19.68
CA ALA A 390 16.31 -13.87 21.01
C ALA A 390 16.82 -12.91 22.11
N GLU A 391 18.04 -12.37 21.97
CA GLU A 391 18.59 -11.38 22.90
C GLU A 391 17.80 -10.08 22.89
N GLN A 392 17.45 -9.55 21.71
CA GLN A 392 16.62 -8.35 21.56
C GLN A 392 15.26 -8.56 22.24
N MET A 393 14.63 -9.69 21.98
CA MET A 393 13.32 -10.00 22.55
C MET A 393 13.39 -10.22 24.06
N ALA A 394 14.48 -10.81 24.56
CA ALA A 394 14.71 -10.96 25.99
C ALA A 394 14.83 -9.60 26.69
N VAL A 395 15.63 -8.68 26.14
CA VAL A 395 15.79 -7.32 26.69
C VAL A 395 14.43 -6.61 26.76
N ARG A 396 13.69 -6.63 25.65
CA ARG A 396 12.37 -6.01 25.55
C ARG A 396 11.37 -6.61 26.52
N THR A 397 11.21 -7.92 26.49
CA THR A 397 10.23 -8.62 27.33
C THR A 397 10.51 -8.44 28.81
N ARG A 398 11.78 -8.53 29.23
CA ARG A 398 12.20 -8.31 30.62
C ARG A 398 11.91 -6.88 31.09
N PHE A 399 12.13 -5.86 30.24
CA PHE A 399 11.80 -4.48 30.59
C PHE A 399 10.31 -4.33 30.94
N PHE A 400 9.41 -4.84 30.11
CA PHE A 400 7.98 -4.75 30.37
C PHE A 400 7.52 -5.67 31.50
N ASP A 401 8.13 -6.85 31.68
CA ASP A 401 7.86 -7.74 32.80
C ASP A 401 8.25 -7.11 34.14
N ASP A 402 9.45 -6.52 34.21
CA ASP A 402 9.96 -5.79 35.38
C ASP A 402 9.09 -4.56 35.69
N PHE A 403 8.61 -3.87 34.66
CA PHE A 403 7.68 -2.76 34.80
C PHE A 403 6.39 -3.20 35.51
N PHE A 404 5.72 -4.25 35.03
CA PHE A 404 4.48 -4.73 35.63
C PHE A 404 4.70 -5.32 37.00
N THR A 405 5.73 -6.14 37.18
CA THR A 405 6.02 -6.75 38.50
C THR A 405 6.42 -5.69 39.53
N GLY A 406 7.15 -4.66 39.11
CA GLY A 406 7.50 -3.51 39.95
C GLY A 406 6.26 -2.70 40.35
N ALA A 407 5.39 -2.39 39.39
CA ALA A 407 4.13 -1.68 39.65
C ALA A 407 3.23 -2.48 40.63
N ALA A 408 3.10 -3.77 40.40
CA ALA A 408 2.31 -4.65 41.26
C ALA A 408 2.88 -4.77 42.69
N LYS A 409 4.24 -4.79 42.81
CA LYS A 409 4.95 -4.78 44.09
C LYS A 409 4.71 -3.48 44.87
N ASP A 410 4.61 -2.37 44.18
CA ASP A 410 4.35 -1.04 44.76
C ASP A 410 2.85 -0.78 45.02
N GLY A 411 2.01 -1.80 44.85
CA GLY A 411 0.60 -1.77 45.27
C GLY A 411 -0.40 -1.50 44.15
N ILE A 412 0.02 -1.31 42.89
CA ILE A 412 -0.89 -1.15 41.75
C ILE A 412 -1.59 -2.50 41.50
N ARG A 413 -2.92 -2.47 41.33
CA ARG A 413 -3.77 -3.66 41.15
C ARG A 413 -4.58 -3.64 39.87
N GLN A 414 -4.40 -2.64 39.05
CA GLN A 414 -4.92 -2.57 37.68
C GLN A 414 -3.77 -2.52 36.69
N ALA A 415 -3.78 -3.39 35.72
CA ALA A 415 -2.85 -3.37 34.59
C ALA A 415 -3.63 -3.34 33.28
N VAL A 416 -3.19 -2.55 32.31
CA VAL A 416 -3.78 -2.47 30.97
C VAL A 416 -2.70 -2.69 29.93
N ILE A 417 -2.91 -3.68 29.08
CA ILE A 417 -2.05 -4.01 27.94
C ILE A 417 -2.78 -3.58 26.66
N LEU A 418 -2.32 -2.50 26.06
CA LEU A 418 -2.87 -1.95 24.82
C LEU A 418 -2.28 -2.68 23.61
N ALA A 419 -3.11 -3.02 22.62
CA ALA A 419 -2.76 -3.87 21.48
C ALA A 419 -2.07 -5.16 21.96
N SER A 420 -2.78 -5.92 22.77
CA SER A 420 -2.21 -7.05 23.54
C SER A 420 -1.74 -8.22 22.67
N GLY A 421 -2.12 -8.30 21.39
CA GLY A 421 -1.69 -9.33 20.46
C GLY A 421 -1.67 -10.73 21.08
N LEU A 422 -0.53 -11.40 20.96
CA LEU A 422 -0.27 -12.70 21.60
C LEU A 422 0.49 -12.57 22.92
N ASP A 423 0.29 -11.47 23.67
CA ASP A 423 0.85 -11.30 25.02
C ASP A 423 0.33 -12.37 25.99
N THR A 424 1.22 -12.91 26.80
CA THR A 424 0.94 -14.00 27.75
C THR A 424 1.09 -13.57 29.22
N ARG A 425 1.36 -12.29 29.51
CA ARG A 425 1.66 -11.79 30.86
C ARG A 425 0.55 -12.03 31.84
N ALA A 426 -0.72 -11.98 31.42
CA ALA A 426 -1.86 -12.30 32.26
C ALA A 426 -1.87 -13.77 32.75
N TYR A 427 -1.12 -14.66 32.06
CA TYR A 427 -1.05 -16.10 32.34
C TYR A 427 0.27 -16.53 32.99
N ARG A 428 1.40 -15.85 32.67
CA ARG A 428 2.74 -16.30 33.08
C ARG A 428 3.36 -15.49 34.23
N LEU A 429 3.01 -14.19 34.36
CA LEU A 429 3.54 -13.40 35.47
C LEU A 429 2.84 -13.75 36.78
N ARG A 430 3.56 -13.64 37.91
CA ARG A 430 3.02 -13.85 39.23
C ARG A 430 2.37 -12.57 39.75
N TRP A 431 1.09 -12.41 39.47
CA TRP A 431 0.33 -11.27 39.94
C TRP A 431 -0.09 -11.41 41.39
N PRO A 432 -0.02 -10.34 42.23
CA PRO A 432 -0.61 -10.35 43.57
C PRO A 432 -2.12 -10.55 43.51
N ALA A 433 -2.66 -11.16 44.59
CA ALA A 433 -4.11 -11.36 44.71
C ALA A 433 -4.88 -10.03 44.54
N GLY A 434 -5.99 -10.07 43.84
CA GLY A 434 -6.84 -8.91 43.52
C GLY A 434 -6.33 -8.03 42.37
N THR A 435 -5.31 -8.48 41.66
CA THR A 435 -4.88 -7.78 40.43
C THR A 435 -5.80 -8.12 39.27
N VAL A 436 -6.25 -7.09 38.55
CA VAL A 436 -7.01 -7.19 37.31
C VAL A 436 -6.11 -6.77 36.14
N VAL A 437 -6.03 -7.63 35.12
CA VAL A 437 -5.30 -7.36 33.89
C VAL A 437 -6.30 -7.20 32.75
N TYR A 438 -6.39 -5.99 32.20
CA TYR A 438 -7.19 -5.68 31.03
C TYR A 438 -6.33 -5.84 29.79
N GLU A 439 -6.78 -6.64 28.87
CA GLU A 439 -6.15 -6.80 27.56
C GLU A 439 -7.05 -6.20 26.50
N ILE A 440 -6.56 -5.15 25.83
CA ILE A 440 -7.30 -4.47 24.76
C ILE A 440 -6.70 -4.87 23.44
N ASP A 441 -7.51 -5.42 22.56
CA ASP A 441 -7.16 -5.70 21.18
C ASP A 441 -8.42 -5.92 20.34
N GLN A 442 -8.25 -6.07 19.06
CA GLN A 442 -9.34 -6.33 18.14
C GLN A 442 -10.08 -7.63 18.46
N PRO A 443 -11.40 -7.68 18.22
CA PRO A 443 -12.24 -8.81 18.64
C PRO A 443 -11.70 -10.17 18.18
N GLN A 444 -11.16 -10.27 16.98
CA GLN A 444 -10.65 -11.53 16.44
C GLN A 444 -9.35 -11.99 17.13
N VAL A 445 -8.47 -11.03 17.48
CA VAL A 445 -7.22 -11.34 18.20
C VAL A 445 -7.54 -11.81 19.61
N ILE A 446 -8.43 -11.10 20.30
CA ILE A 446 -8.90 -11.49 21.65
C ILE A 446 -9.57 -12.87 21.61
N ALA A 447 -10.46 -13.11 20.66
CA ALA A 447 -11.15 -14.40 20.52
C ALA A 447 -10.17 -15.53 20.22
N PHE A 448 -9.26 -15.34 19.27
CA PHE A 448 -8.23 -16.33 18.92
C PHE A 448 -7.38 -16.68 20.16
N LYS A 449 -6.77 -15.67 20.80
CA LYS A 449 -5.91 -15.88 21.98
C LYS A 449 -6.65 -16.58 23.12
N THR A 450 -7.87 -16.13 23.41
CA THR A 450 -8.68 -16.70 24.50
C THR A 450 -9.02 -18.16 24.24
N ASN A 451 -9.49 -18.48 23.03
CA ASN A 451 -9.84 -19.86 22.66
C ASN A 451 -8.62 -20.78 22.67
N THR A 452 -7.52 -20.36 22.05
CA THR A 452 -6.29 -21.16 21.98
C THR A 452 -5.73 -21.43 23.37
N LEU A 453 -5.67 -20.43 24.26
CA LEU A 453 -5.18 -20.64 25.64
C LEU A 453 -6.11 -21.53 26.47
N ALA A 454 -7.42 -21.42 26.27
CA ALA A 454 -8.40 -22.33 26.91
C ALA A 454 -8.23 -23.78 26.42
N ASP A 455 -8.04 -23.99 25.10
CA ASP A 455 -7.79 -25.32 24.52
C ASP A 455 -6.48 -25.94 25.03
N LEU A 456 -5.48 -25.12 25.35
CA LEU A 456 -4.23 -25.53 25.97
C LEU A 456 -4.37 -25.80 27.50
N GLY A 457 -5.53 -25.53 28.09
CA GLY A 457 -5.76 -25.66 29.54
C GLY A 457 -4.96 -24.63 30.34
N ALA A 458 -4.62 -23.48 29.80
CA ALA A 458 -3.90 -22.42 30.48
C ALA A 458 -4.88 -21.52 31.23
N ASP A 459 -4.68 -21.41 32.56
CA ASP A 459 -5.46 -20.52 33.42
C ASP A 459 -4.69 -19.19 33.65
N PRO A 460 -5.38 -18.04 33.63
CA PRO A 460 -4.76 -16.76 34.00
C PRO A 460 -4.29 -16.75 35.45
N THR A 461 -3.14 -16.13 35.71
CA THR A 461 -2.58 -15.93 37.06
C THR A 461 -3.11 -14.67 37.76
N ALA A 462 -3.90 -13.85 37.02
CA ALA A 462 -4.65 -12.70 37.51
C ALA A 462 -6.11 -12.76 37.06
N GLU A 463 -6.97 -11.87 37.58
CA GLU A 463 -8.28 -11.66 36.98
C GLU A 463 -8.09 -11.01 35.61
N ARG A 464 -8.20 -11.79 34.53
CA ARG A 464 -8.08 -11.30 33.15
C ARG A 464 -9.41 -10.77 32.63
N ARG A 465 -9.44 -9.55 32.11
CA ARG A 465 -10.58 -8.95 31.44
C ARG A 465 -10.20 -8.59 30.01
N ALA A 466 -10.79 -9.28 29.07
CA ALA A 466 -10.59 -9.03 27.64
C ALA A 466 -11.54 -7.93 27.18
N VAL A 467 -10.97 -6.87 26.58
CA VAL A 467 -11.70 -5.73 25.99
C VAL A 467 -11.53 -5.82 24.49
N ALA A 468 -12.51 -6.43 23.85
CA ALA A 468 -12.49 -6.73 22.42
C ALA A 468 -12.95 -5.52 21.60
N ILE A 469 -12.04 -4.57 21.35
CA ILE A 469 -12.30 -3.32 20.64
C ILE A 469 -11.06 -2.83 19.89
N ASP A 470 -11.26 -2.16 18.78
CA ASP A 470 -10.18 -1.46 18.06
C ASP A 470 -9.80 -0.18 18.81
N LEU A 471 -8.48 0.10 18.93
CA LEU A 471 -7.99 1.32 19.58
C LEU A 471 -8.33 2.62 18.81
N ARG A 472 -8.88 2.51 17.61
CA ARG A 472 -9.43 3.62 16.83
C ARG A 472 -10.83 4.02 17.28
N GLU A 473 -11.55 3.13 17.94
CA GLU A 473 -12.90 3.33 18.46
C GLU A 473 -12.88 3.91 19.89
N ASP A 474 -14.04 3.98 20.55
CA ASP A 474 -14.15 4.47 21.92
C ASP A 474 -13.74 3.38 22.95
N TRP A 475 -12.47 2.95 22.86
CA TRP A 475 -11.90 1.99 23.81
C TRP A 475 -11.89 2.50 25.28
N PRO A 476 -11.82 3.83 25.58
CA PRO A 476 -12.00 4.34 26.93
C PRO A 476 -13.37 4.00 27.53
N ALA A 477 -14.45 4.07 26.76
CA ALA A 477 -15.77 3.67 27.20
C ALA A 477 -15.85 2.14 27.42
N ALA A 478 -15.38 1.35 26.44
CA ALA A 478 -15.37 -0.11 26.54
C ALA A 478 -14.54 -0.62 27.74
N LEU A 479 -13.41 0.03 28.03
CA LEU A 479 -12.59 -0.30 29.19
C LEU A 479 -13.33 -0.04 30.51
N ARG A 480 -14.07 1.08 30.63
CA ARG A 480 -14.93 1.35 31.80
C ARG A 480 -16.07 0.35 31.92
N GLU A 481 -16.71 -0.03 30.82
CA GLU A 481 -17.75 -1.06 30.80
C GLU A 481 -17.22 -2.42 31.26
N ALA A 482 -15.94 -2.72 30.96
CA ALA A 482 -15.26 -3.90 31.49
C ALA A 482 -14.92 -3.81 33.00
N GLY A 483 -15.31 -2.72 33.67
CA GLY A 483 -15.14 -2.51 35.10
C GLY A 483 -13.81 -1.86 35.50
N PHE A 484 -13.19 -1.10 34.60
CA PHE A 484 -11.99 -0.31 34.90
C PHE A 484 -12.33 0.85 35.84
N ASP A 485 -11.56 0.99 36.93
CA ASP A 485 -11.75 2.06 37.92
C ASP A 485 -10.74 3.19 37.72
N VAL A 486 -11.21 4.30 37.17
CA VAL A 486 -10.38 5.50 36.90
C VAL A 486 -9.83 6.16 38.18
N THR A 487 -10.30 5.78 39.35
CA THR A 487 -9.83 6.33 40.64
C THR A 487 -8.63 5.57 41.19
N GLN A 488 -8.30 4.41 40.62
CA GLN A 488 -7.19 3.56 41.06
C GLN A 488 -5.95 3.78 40.18
N PRO A 489 -4.76 3.80 40.80
CA PRO A 489 -3.51 3.80 40.00
C PRO A 489 -3.42 2.57 39.08
N THR A 490 -3.00 2.78 37.85
CA THR A 490 -2.97 1.78 36.79
C THR A 490 -1.59 1.66 36.19
N ALA A 491 -1.16 0.43 35.88
CA ALA A 491 0.03 0.16 35.09
C ALA A 491 -0.36 -0.06 33.60
N TRP A 492 0.03 0.86 32.76
CA TRP A 492 -0.26 0.84 31.32
C TRP A 492 0.93 0.37 30.50
N SER A 493 0.73 -0.44 29.48
CA SER A 493 1.74 -0.70 28.46
C SER A 493 1.20 -0.42 27.06
N ALA A 494 2.04 0.24 26.26
CA ALA A 494 1.88 0.42 24.82
C ALA A 494 3.14 -0.14 24.12
N GLU A 495 3.24 -1.48 24.10
CA GLU A 495 4.39 -2.22 23.59
C GLU A 495 4.24 -2.48 22.09
N GLY A 496 5.21 -2.06 21.27
CA GLY A 496 5.21 -2.28 19.82
C GLY A 496 4.01 -1.64 19.10
N LEU A 497 3.42 -0.59 19.64
CA LEU A 497 2.18 -0.01 19.13
C LEU A 497 2.39 1.28 18.33
N LEU A 498 3.24 2.17 18.81
CA LEU A 498 3.31 3.54 18.30
C LEU A 498 3.61 3.64 16.80
N PRO A 499 4.51 2.84 16.18
CA PRO A 499 4.77 2.89 14.74
C PRO A 499 3.55 2.55 13.88
N TYR A 500 2.58 1.82 14.43
CA TYR A 500 1.34 1.41 13.75
C TYR A 500 0.20 2.43 13.90
N LEU A 501 0.46 3.57 14.52
CA LEU A 501 -0.51 4.65 14.69
C LEU A 501 -0.12 5.86 13.83
N PRO A 502 -1.09 6.55 13.21
CA PRO A 502 -0.86 7.91 12.71
C PRO A 502 -0.31 8.83 13.81
N PRO A 503 0.51 9.84 13.49
CA PRO A 503 1.08 10.74 14.48
C PRO A 503 0.06 11.33 15.46
N GLU A 504 -1.06 11.82 14.95
CA GLU A 504 -2.15 12.40 15.76
C GLU A 504 -2.92 11.34 16.59
N ALA A 505 -2.90 10.08 16.17
CA ALA A 505 -3.49 9.00 16.94
C ALA A 505 -2.60 8.56 18.12
N GLN A 506 -1.28 8.70 17.97
CA GLN A 506 -0.33 8.53 19.08
C GLN A 506 -0.62 9.55 20.19
N ASP A 507 -0.80 10.81 19.83
CA ASP A 507 -1.06 11.87 20.80
C ASP A 507 -2.42 11.65 21.50
N ARG A 508 -3.47 11.33 20.74
CA ARG A 508 -4.78 10.95 21.31
C ARG A 508 -4.72 9.73 22.24
N LEU A 509 -3.86 8.75 21.92
CA LEU A 509 -3.67 7.58 22.79
C LEU A 509 -3.13 8.01 24.16
N PHE A 510 -2.12 8.86 24.21
CA PHE A 510 -1.54 9.36 25.45
C PHE A 510 -2.49 10.30 26.20
N ASP A 511 -3.29 11.10 25.50
CA ASP A 511 -4.36 11.93 26.11
C ASP A 511 -5.38 11.04 26.83
N ASN A 512 -5.84 9.97 26.17
CA ASN A 512 -6.79 9.03 26.76
C ASN A 512 -6.18 8.30 27.97
N ILE A 513 -4.94 7.80 27.86
CA ILE A 513 -4.24 7.16 28.96
C ILE A 513 -4.15 8.13 30.16
N THR A 514 -3.77 9.38 29.91
CA THR A 514 -3.65 10.41 30.96
C THR A 514 -5.01 10.69 31.61
N ALA A 515 -6.07 10.85 30.81
CA ALA A 515 -7.43 11.12 31.30
C ALA A 515 -8.03 9.95 32.10
N LEU A 516 -7.56 8.72 31.88
CA LEU A 516 -7.99 7.52 32.59
C LEU A 516 -7.10 7.18 33.81
N SER A 517 -6.04 7.93 34.05
CA SER A 517 -5.03 7.62 35.06
C SER A 517 -5.23 8.42 36.34
N ALA A 518 -5.31 7.73 37.47
CA ALA A 518 -5.19 8.36 38.80
C ALA A 518 -3.70 8.67 39.11
N PRO A 519 -3.40 9.65 39.99
CA PRO A 519 -2.05 9.88 40.49
C PRO A 519 -1.38 8.59 40.98
N GLY A 520 -0.12 8.40 40.66
CA GLY A 520 0.62 7.18 40.93
C GLY A 520 0.50 6.10 39.85
N SER A 521 -0.33 6.31 38.83
CA SER A 521 -0.34 5.46 37.64
C SER A 521 0.99 5.45 36.94
N ARG A 522 1.31 4.33 36.27
CA ARG A 522 2.56 4.12 35.52
C ARG A 522 2.28 3.78 34.06
N LEU A 523 3.17 4.17 33.18
CA LEU A 523 3.12 3.87 31.75
C LEU A 523 4.48 3.37 31.28
N ALA A 524 4.48 2.29 30.50
CA ALA A 524 5.65 1.83 29.75
C ALA A 524 5.36 1.80 28.25
N THR A 525 6.31 2.27 27.46
CA THR A 525 6.24 2.24 25.99
C THR A 525 7.65 2.23 25.38
N GLU A 526 7.71 2.19 24.06
CA GLU A 526 8.94 2.32 23.29
C GLU A 526 8.90 3.63 22.51
N HIS A 527 10.07 4.19 22.24
CA HIS A 527 10.23 5.40 21.44
C HIS A 527 11.43 5.28 20.52
N VAL A 528 11.22 5.52 19.23
CA VAL A 528 12.28 5.64 18.23
C VAL A 528 12.36 7.11 17.83
N PRO A 529 13.41 7.84 18.27
CA PRO A 529 13.47 9.30 18.05
C PRO A 529 13.79 9.69 16.61
N ASP A 530 14.43 8.81 15.82
CA ASP A 530 14.78 9.10 14.43
C ASP A 530 13.54 9.10 13.52
N PRO A 531 13.13 10.26 12.97
CA PRO A 531 11.98 10.32 12.06
C PRO A 531 12.21 9.53 10.75
N ASN A 532 13.48 9.24 10.40
CA ASN A 532 13.85 8.45 9.22
C ASN A 532 13.95 6.95 9.50
N ALA A 533 13.74 6.51 10.74
CA ALA A 533 13.75 5.08 11.09
C ALA A 533 12.76 4.28 10.23
N PHE A 534 11.68 4.90 9.79
CA PHE A 534 10.65 4.35 8.90
C PHE A 534 10.66 5.02 7.51
N SER A 535 11.84 5.39 6.98
CA SER A 535 11.96 5.91 5.61
C SER A 535 11.57 4.87 4.57
N GLY A 536 11.08 5.32 3.40
CA GLY A 536 10.61 4.46 2.33
C GLY A 536 11.62 3.38 1.90
N ASP A 537 12.87 3.77 1.66
CA ASP A 537 13.94 2.86 1.26
C ASP A 537 14.26 1.80 2.32
N ARG A 538 14.08 2.13 3.59
CA ARG A 538 14.34 1.22 4.70
C ARG A 538 13.21 0.20 4.83
N LEU A 539 11.97 0.67 4.76
CA LEU A 539 10.79 -0.19 4.78
C LEU A 539 10.75 -1.12 3.57
N GLN A 540 11.16 -0.64 2.40
CA GLN A 540 11.27 -1.46 1.20
C GLN A 540 12.30 -2.59 1.39
N ARG A 541 13.50 -2.30 1.90
CA ARG A 541 14.51 -3.34 2.20
C ARG A 541 14.02 -4.37 3.21
N ILE A 542 13.25 -3.94 4.22
CA ILE A 542 12.63 -4.85 5.19
C ILE A 542 11.61 -5.75 4.48
N SER A 543 10.75 -5.19 3.62
CA SER A 543 9.75 -5.93 2.84
C SER A 543 10.39 -6.96 1.91
N GLU A 544 11.41 -6.56 1.15
CA GLU A 544 12.17 -7.45 0.27
C GLU A 544 12.81 -8.62 1.02
N ARG A 545 13.33 -8.35 2.22
CA ARG A 545 13.87 -9.40 3.10
C ARG A 545 12.77 -10.34 3.58
N TRP A 546 11.64 -9.81 4.04
CA TRP A 546 10.49 -10.63 4.45
C TRP A 546 10.00 -11.54 3.32
N GLN A 547 9.88 -11.01 2.10
CA GLN A 547 9.46 -11.78 0.92
C GLN A 547 10.44 -12.92 0.58
N ARG A 548 11.76 -12.72 0.71
CA ARG A 548 12.76 -13.79 0.51
C ARG A 548 12.53 -14.99 1.44
N PHE A 549 11.95 -14.74 2.59
CA PHE A 549 11.70 -15.74 3.63
C PHE A 549 10.27 -16.29 3.60
N GLY A 550 9.51 -15.94 2.56
CA GLY A 550 8.14 -16.43 2.36
C GLY A 550 7.08 -15.65 3.15
N PHE A 551 7.45 -14.48 3.69
CA PHE A 551 6.48 -13.57 4.29
C PHE A 551 5.97 -12.61 3.23
N ASP A 552 4.71 -12.75 2.85
CA ASP A 552 4.02 -11.80 1.95
C ASP A 552 3.53 -10.58 2.77
N LEU A 553 4.52 -9.84 3.33
CA LEU A 553 4.28 -8.65 4.15
C LEU A 553 5.04 -7.48 3.56
N ASN A 554 4.33 -6.37 3.38
CA ASN A 554 4.93 -5.10 3.01
C ASN A 554 5.05 -4.21 4.26
N ALA A 555 6.28 -3.93 4.69
CA ALA A 555 6.53 -3.09 5.87
C ALA A 555 6.00 -1.65 5.68
N ALA A 556 5.95 -1.15 4.45
CA ALA A 556 5.44 0.18 4.16
C ALA A 556 3.93 0.33 4.45
N ASP A 557 3.17 -0.77 4.37
CA ASP A 557 1.74 -0.79 4.66
C ASP A 557 1.44 -0.90 6.16
N LEU A 558 2.45 -1.24 6.96
CA LEU A 558 2.30 -1.46 8.40
C LEU A 558 2.62 -0.22 9.22
N PHE A 559 3.62 0.57 8.79
CA PHE A 559 4.16 1.69 9.57
C PHE A 559 3.71 3.03 9.02
N TYR A 560 3.15 3.86 9.90
CA TYR A 560 2.80 5.23 9.56
C TYR A 560 4.02 6.14 9.56
N ARG A 561 4.17 6.92 8.48
CA ARG A 561 5.22 7.92 8.32
C ARG A 561 4.74 9.29 8.82
N GLY A 562 5.66 10.20 9.02
CA GLY A 562 5.38 11.59 9.38
C GLY A 562 6.07 12.02 10.66
N GLU A 563 6.12 13.34 10.88
CA GLU A 563 6.63 13.90 12.12
C GLU A 563 5.71 13.53 13.28
N ARG A 564 6.30 13.06 14.38
CA ARG A 564 5.60 12.60 15.57
C ARG A 564 6.02 13.45 16.77
N SER A 565 5.11 13.62 17.70
CA SER A 565 5.46 14.15 19.02
C SER A 565 6.50 13.24 19.69
N VAL A 566 7.56 13.86 20.23
CA VAL A 566 8.56 13.12 21.01
C VAL A 566 7.90 12.64 22.30
N VAL A 567 7.84 11.34 22.50
CA VAL A 567 7.09 10.69 23.59
C VAL A 567 7.47 11.25 24.95
N VAL A 568 8.78 11.47 25.21
CA VAL A 568 9.29 11.99 26.46
C VAL A 568 8.77 13.40 26.74
N ASP A 569 8.81 14.28 25.74
CA ASP A 569 8.38 15.66 25.87
C ASP A 569 6.85 15.75 26.00
N TYR A 570 6.13 14.98 25.19
CA TYR A 570 4.68 14.94 25.20
C TYR A 570 4.13 14.50 26.56
N LEU A 571 4.58 13.36 27.08
CA LEU A 571 4.17 12.86 28.37
C LEU A 571 4.58 13.79 29.53
N THR A 572 5.77 14.40 29.44
CA THR A 572 6.22 15.39 30.43
C THR A 572 5.27 16.60 30.45
N GLY A 573 4.84 17.07 29.29
CA GLY A 573 3.84 18.15 29.14
C GLY A 573 2.48 17.78 29.73
N GLN A 574 2.14 16.49 29.77
CA GLN A 574 0.92 15.94 30.35
C GLN A 574 1.02 15.66 31.88
N GLY A 575 2.12 15.99 32.51
CA GLY A 575 2.32 15.83 33.96
C GLY A 575 2.93 14.52 34.39
N TRP A 576 3.41 13.68 33.44
CA TRP A 576 4.14 12.47 33.75
C TRP A 576 5.60 12.75 34.09
N GLN A 577 6.13 12.09 35.10
CA GLN A 577 7.57 11.99 35.34
C GLN A 577 8.13 10.87 34.48
N VAL A 578 8.88 11.22 33.44
CA VAL A 578 9.33 10.30 32.40
C VAL A 578 10.79 9.95 32.60
N THR A 579 11.10 8.66 32.46
CA THR A 579 12.47 8.11 32.51
C THR A 579 12.73 7.30 31.24
N PRO A 580 13.52 7.81 30.31
CA PRO A 580 13.97 7.03 29.17
C PRO A 580 15.06 6.05 29.57
N HIS A 581 15.04 4.86 29.00
CA HIS A 581 16.05 3.81 29.13
C HIS A 581 16.58 3.47 27.73
N PRO A 582 17.77 3.97 27.34
CA PRO A 582 18.36 3.65 26.05
C PRO A 582 18.52 2.13 25.87
N ALA A 583 18.18 1.63 24.67
CA ALA A 583 18.27 0.19 24.38
C ALA A 583 19.66 -0.37 24.69
N ARG A 584 20.73 0.34 24.33
CA ARG A 584 22.12 -0.03 24.61
C ARG A 584 22.39 -0.27 26.12
N GLU A 585 21.81 0.56 27.00
CA GLU A 585 21.96 0.36 28.45
C GLU A 585 21.21 -0.88 28.93
N LEU A 586 20.04 -1.15 28.37
CA LEU A 586 19.26 -2.34 28.73
C LEU A 586 19.95 -3.62 28.25
N TYR A 587 20.58 -3.62 27.08
CA TYR A 587 21.41 -4.74 26.62
C TYR A 587 22.54 -5.02 27.62
N ALA A 588 23.30 -3.99 27.99
CA ALA A 588 24.40 -4.13 28.97
C ALA A 588 23.92 -4.65 30.33
N ARG A 589 22.75 -4.17 30.84
CA ARG A 589 22.14 -4.66 32.10
C ARG A 589 21.72 -6.13 32.02
N ASN A 590 21.39 -6.62 30.84
CA ASN A 590 21.03 -8.01 30.59
C ASN A 590 22.23 -8.90 30.27
N GLY A 591 23.45 -8.33 30.24
CA GLY A 591 24.69 -9.06 29.93
C GLY A 591 24.92 -9.33 28.44
N PHE A 592 24.23 -8.57 27.56
CA PHE A 592 24.37 -8.68 26.12
C PHE A 592 25.15 -7.52 25.54
N GLU A 593 25.85 -7.80 24.44
CA GLU A 593 26.46 -6.75 23.61
C GLU A 593 25.41 -6.14 22.69
N PHE A 594 25.41 -4.81 22.58
CA PHE A 594 24.50 -4.13 21.67
C PHE A 594 24.99 -4.33 20.23
N PRO A 595 24.15 -4.79 19.28
CA PRO A 595 24.58 -5.02 17.89
C PRO A 595 25.17 -3.76 17.25
N GLU A 596 26.17 -3.91 16.38
CA GLU A 596 26.81 -2.80 15.64
C GLU A 596 26.48 -2.82 14.13
N ASP A 597 25.40 -3.47 13.76
CA ASP A 597 24.95 -3.65 12.38
C ASP A 597 23.99 -2.53 11.88
N GLU A 598 23.48 -2.68 10.66
CA GLU A 598 22.49 -1.75 10.08
C GLU A 598 21.21 -1.62 10.93
N MET A 599 20.84 -2.66 11.70
CA MET A 599 19.73 -2.62 12.64
C MET A 599 20.04 -1.73 13.84
N ALA A 600 21.25 -1.81 14.36
CA ALA A 600 21.72 -0.92 15.42
C ALA A 600 21.73 0.54 14.96
N ALA A 601 22.12 0.79 13.72
CA ALA A 601 22.05 2.13 13.11
C ALA A 601 20.60 2.63 12.97
N ALA A 602 19.62 1.70 12.82
CA ALA A 602 18.21 2.03 12.69
C ALA A 602 17.50 2.26 14.01
N PHE A 603 17.86 1.45 15.02
CA PHE A 603 17.19 1.40 16.31
C PHE A 603 18.15 1.74 17.47
N GLY A 604 19.37 2.18 17.15
CA GLY A 604 20.43 2.48 18.15
C GLY A 604 20.04 3.56 19.14
N ASP A 605 19.19 4.49 18.71
CA ASP A 605 18.63 5.55 19.55
C ASP A 605 17.27 5.17 20.15
N MET A 606 16.79 3.93 19.93
CA MET A 606 15.55 3.46 20.54
C MET A 606 15.66 3.51 22.06
N SER A 607 14.66 4.08 22.69
CA SER A 607 14.54 4.12 24.13
C SER A 607 13.25 3.42 24.57
N TYR A 608 13.39 2.63 25.62
CA TYR A 608 12.23 2.16 26.40
C TYR A 608 11.89 3.25 27.41
N VAL A 609 10.65 3.61 27.49
CA VAL A 609 10.20 4.73 28.31
C VAL A 609 9.33 4.21 29.46
N ALA A 610 9.71 4.53 30.69
CA ALA A 610 8.87 4.37 31.86
C ALA A 610 8.44 5.73 32.40
N ALA A 611 7.17 5.89 32.74
CA ALA A 611 6.62 7.14 33.26
C ALA A 611 5.72 6.90 34.47
N THR A 612 5.64 7.88 35.36
CA THR A 612 4.74 7.89 36.52
C THR A 612 3.95 9.19 36.56
N LEU A 613 2.64 9.14 36.66
CA LEU A 613 1.78 10.30 36.81
C LEU A 613 1.85 10.82 38.25
N LYS A 614 2.12 12.11 38.41
CA LYS A 614 2.24 12.77 39.71
C LYS A 614 0.89 13.11 40.32
#